data_c8bf62b541788d8818a03d65180af314
#
_entry.id   c8bf62b541788d8818a03d65180af314
#
_cell.length_a   1.000
_cell.length_b   1.000
_cell.length_c   1.000
_cell.angle_alpha   90.00
_cell.angle_beta   90.00
_cell.angle_gamma   90.00
#
_symmetry.space_group_name_H-M   'P 1'
#
loop_
_entity.id
_entity.type
_entity.pdbx_description
1 polymer ?
#
loop_
_entity_poly.entity_id
_entity_poly.type
_entity_poly.pdbx_seq_one_letter_code
_entity_poly.pdbx_strand_id
1 'polypeptide(L)'
;MASATATDPRWVDAILDWRGTWPLSRVALTSAFWIGGLTKLIDFPGAVAEQAHFGLSPAALFAVLTILVELVGSGLVISGRLVWLGAGALGVFTGLATLLAHPFWDLAGDARFEAMNSFFEHLGLIAGLVMAARLGERRRTR
;
A
#
# COMPACT_ATOMS: atom_id res chain seq x y z
N MET A 1 -23.99 34.95 -7.82
CA MET A 1 -22.86 34.88 -6.88
C MET A 1 -21.80 33.99 -7.51
N ALA A 2 -20.73 34.57 -8.03
CA ALA A 2 -19.61 33.83 -8.63
C ALA A 2 -18.84 33.15 -7.49
N SER A 3 -18.79 31.82 -7.49
CA SER A 3 -17.86 31.07 -6.66
C SER A 3 -16.44 31.51 -7.00
N ALA A 4 -15.79 32.18 -6.06
CA ALA A 4 -14.36 32.39 -6.14
C ALA A 4 -13.72 31.00 -6.10
N THR A 5 -13.31 30.50 -7.25
CA THR A 5 -12.39 29.36 -7.34
C THR A 5 -11.09 29.83 -6.73
N ALA A 6 -10.75 29.30 -5.55
CA ALA A 6 -9.43 29.50 -5.00
C ALA A 6 -8.44 28.96 -6.04
N THR A 7 -7.72 29.87 -6.70
CA THR A 7 -6.67 29.48 -7.64
C THR A 7 -5.48 29.08 -6.81
N ASP A 8 -5.10 27.81 -6.92
CA ASP A 8 -3.89 27.32 -6.28
C ASP A 8 -2.66 28.12 -6.75
N PRO A 9 -1.63 28.26 -5.91
CA PRO A 9 -0.40 28.92 -6.33
C PRO A 9 0.18 28.21 -7.56
N ARG A 10 0.65 28.98 -8.56
CA ARG A 10 1.16 28.46 -9.85
C ARG A 10 2.24 27.38 -9.72
N TRP A 11 3.02 27.41 -8.66
CA TRP A 11 4.02 26.38 -8.40
C TRP A 11 3.40 25.05 -7.97
N VAL A 12 2.24 25.07 -7.28
CA VAL A 12 1.47 23.87 -6.91
C VAL A 12 0.94 23.20 -8.18
N ASP A 13 0.30 24.00 -9.06
CA ASP A 13 -0.19 23.49 -10.34
C ASP A 13 0.94 22.88 -11.16
N ALA A 14 2.10 23.57 -11.23
CA ALA A 14 3.26 23.07 -11.95
C ALA A 14 3.77 21.72 -11.44
N ILE A 15 3.73 21.47 -10.12
CA ILE A 15 4.11 20.19 -9.54
C ILE A 15 3.04 19.13 -9.82
N LEU A 16 1.77 19.45 -9.63
CA LEU A 16 0.67 18.50 -9.79
C LEU A 16 0.48 18.09 -11.25
N ASP A 17 0.70 19.02 -12.20
CA ASP A 17 0.56 18.77 -13.64
C ASP A 17 1.83 18.20 -14.28
N TRP A 18 2.92 18.13 -13.54
CA TRP A 18 4.15 17.55 -14.06
C TRP A 18 3.94 16.07 -14.41
N ARG A 19 4.39 15.66 -15.59
CA ARG A 19 4.18 14.30 -16.12
C ARG A 19 4.75 13.20 -15.23
N GLY A 20 5.76 13.52 -14.43
CA GLY A 20 6.38 12.58 -13.47
C GLY A 20 5.62 12.42 -12.16
N THR A 21 4.79 13.37 -11.77
CA THR A 21 4.12 13.34 -10.45
C THR A 21 3.31 12.06 -10.26
N TRP A 22 2.49 11.69 -11.25
CA TRP A 22 1.64 10.51 -11.14
C TRP A 22 2.40 9.19 -11.07
N PRO A 23 3.35 8.87 -11.98
CA PRO A 23 4.12 7.63 -11.87
C PRO A 23 4.98 7.57 -10.60
N LEU A 24 5.61 8.66 -10.19
CA LEU A 24 6.41 8.70 -8.96
C LEU A 24 5.55 8.49 -7.71
N SER A 25 4.36 9.08 -7.66
CA SER A 25 3.42 8.87 -6.55
C SER A 25 3.00 7.40 -6.43
N ARG A 26 2.83 6.67 -7.54
CA ARG A 26 2.52 5.23 -7.51
C ARG A 26 3.71 4.41 -6.99
N VAL A 27 4.92 4.71 -7.43
CA VAL A 27 6.13 4.05 -6.94
C VAL A 27 6.30 4.28 -5.44
N ALA A 28 6.12 5.54 -4.99
CA ALA A 28 6.22 5.90 -3.58
C ALA A 28 5.10 5.24 -2.75
N LEU A 29 3.85 5.28 -3.22
CA LEU A 29 2.70 4.67 -2.54
C LEU A 29 2.88 3.17 -2.32
N THR A 30 3.49 2.48 -3.29
CA THR A 30 3.67 1.03 -3.22
C THR A 30 5.05 0.61 -2.69
N SER A 31 5.88 1.55 -2.24
CA SER A 31 7.26 1.27 -1.86
C SER A 31 7.40 0.24 -0.73
N ALA A 32 6.56 0.31 0.29
CA ALA A 32 6.55 -0.67 1.38
C ALA A 32 6.34 -2.11 0.87
N PHE A 33 5.49 -2.28 -0.15
CA PHE A 33 5.16 -3.59 -0.71
C PHE A 33 6.25 -4.14 -1.63
N TRP A 34 6.70 -3.38 -2.64
CA TRP A 34 7.70 -3.92 -3.56
C TRP A 34 9.07 -4.09 -2.88
N ILE A 35 9.45 -3.24 -1.93
CA ILE A 35 10.66 -3.44 -1.12
C ILE A 35 10.46 -4.67 -0.22
N GLY A 36 9.34 -4.77 0.51
CA GLY A 36 9.02 -5.91 1.36
C GLY A 36 8.99 -7.23 0.59
N GLY A 37 8.31 -7.25 -0.56
CA GLY A 37 8.23 -8.43 -1.42
C GLY A 37 9.60 -8.87 -1.96
N LEU A 38 10.46 -7.92 -2.37
CA LEU A 38 11.83 -8.23 -2.79
C LEU A 38 12.67 -8.78 -1.64
N THR A 39 12.58 -8.18 -0.46
CA THR A 39 13.29 -8.65 0.74
C THR A 39 12.89 -10.09 1.08
N LYS A 40 11.57 -10.38 1.09
CA LYS A 40 11.03 -11.73 1.33
C LYS A 40 11.43 -12.73 0.24
N LEU A 41 11.55 -12.27 -1.00
CA LEU A 41 11.99 -13.11 -2.11
C LEU A 41 13.47 -13.50 -1.97
N ILE A 42 14.32 -12.58 -1.49
CA ILE A 42 15.75 -12.80 -1.26
C ILE A 42 15.98 -13.69 -0.03
N ASP A 43 15.26 -13.40 1.06
CA ASP A 43 15.27 -14.20 2.30
C ASP A 43 13.96 -14.96 2.46
N PHE A 44 13.76 -15.96 1.62
CA PHE A 44 12.56 -16.80 1.68
C PHE A 44 12.41 -17.59 2.98
N PRO A 45 13.49 -18.17 3.57
CA PRO A 45 13.39 -18.78 4.88
C PRO A 45 12.92 -17.83 5.98
N GLY A 46 13.40 -16.59 5.99
CA GLY A 46 12.93 -15.54 6.90
C GLY A 46 11.44 -15.21 6.68
N ALA A 47 11.01 -15.12 5.42
CA ALA A 47 9.60 -14.91 5.09
C ALA A 47 8.71 -16.06 5.59
N VAL A 48 9.15 -17.29 5.48
CA VAL A 48 8.41 -18.46 6.03
C VAL A 48 8.34 -18.38 7.56
N ALA A 49 9.43 -18.02 8.23
CA ALA A 49 9.48 -17.87 9.68
C ALA A 49 8.53 -16.77 10.17
N GLU A 50 8.44 -15.65 9.43
CA GLU A 50 7.49 -14.56 9.70
C GLU A 50 6.03 -15.06 9.67
N GLN A 51 5.64 -15.81 8.63
CA GLN A 51 4.28 -16.35 8.52
C GLN A 51 3.97 -17.35 9.65
N ALA A 52 4.95 -18.20 9.98
CA ALA A 52 4.81 -19.14 11.09
C ALA A 52 4.66 -18.41 12.45
N HIS A 53 5.37 -17.30 12.65
CA HIS A 53 5.24 -16.46 13.84
C HIS A 53 3.80 -15.93 14.02
N PHE A 54 3.13 -15.57 12.92
CA PHE A 54 1.72 -15.17 12.94
C PHE A 54 0.73 -16.35 12.97
N GLY A 55 1.20 -17.57 13.13
CA GLY A 55 0.35 -18.76 13.22
C GLY A 55 -0.27 -19.22 11.90
N LEU A 56 0.24 -18.70 10.76
CA LEU A 56 -0.25 -19.07 9.44
C LEU A 56 0.33 -20.43 9.00
N SER A 57 -0.54 -21.36 8.64
CA SER A 57 -0.14 -22.72 8.23
C SER A 57 -0.90 -23.16 6.98
N PRO A 58 -0.21 -23.68 5.95
CA PRO A 58 1.25 -23.89 5.79
C PRO A 58 2.01 -22.57 5.57
N ALA A 59 2.99 -22.27 6.41
CA ALA A 59 3.70 -20.99 6.40
C ALA A 59 4.37 -20.65 5.04
N ALA A 60 4.97 -21.66 4.39
CA ALA A 60 5.60 -21.49 3.07
C ALA A 60 4.60 -21.05 2.00
N LEU A 61 3.36 -21.56 2.02
CA LEU A 61 2.31 -21.14 1.09
C LEU A 61 1.96 -19.67 1.31
N PHE A 62 1.76 -19.25 2.56
CA PHE A 62 1.47 -17.86 2.90
C PHE A 62 2.61 -16.91 2.54
N ALA A 63 3.88 -17.34 2.72
CA ALA A 63 5.04 -16.57 2.28
C ALA A 63 5.02 -16.34 0.75
N VAL A 64 4.76 -17.38 -0.05
CA VAL A 64 4.63 -17.25 -1.51
C VAL A 64 3.47 -16.32 -1.88
N LEU A 65 2.30 -16.47 -1.26
CA LEU A 65 1.14 -15.62 -1.55
C LEU A 65 1.42 -14.15 -1.19
N THR A 66 2.06 -13.89 -0.06
CA THR A 66 2.47 -12.55 0.36
C THR A 66 3.40 -11.91 -0.68
N ILE A 67 4.47 -12.61 -1.08
CA ILE A 67 5.42 -12.13 -2.09
C ILE A 67 4.69 -11.84 -3.42
N LEU A 68 3.82 -12.73 -3.86
CA LEU A 68 3.05 -12.54 -5.10
C LEU A 68 2.14 -11.31 -5.01
N VAL A 69 1.39 -11.15 -3.94
CA VAL A 69 0.51 -9.98 -3.76
C VAL A 69 1.32 -8.70 -3.71
N GLU A 70 2.40 -8.65 -2.95
CA GLU A 70 3.24 -7.48 -2.80
C GLU A 70 3.90 -7.07 -4.12
N LEU A 71 4.51 -8.00 -4.86
CA LEU A 71 5.23 -7.69 -6.10
C LEU A 71 4.30 -7.48 -7.30
N VAL A 72 3.33 -8.39 -7.51
CA VAL A 72 2.40 -8.27 -8.63
C VAL A 72 1.45 -7.10 -8.42
N GLY A 73 0.91 -6.93 -7.22
CA GLY A 73 0.05 -5.81 -6.86
C GLY A 73 0.74 -4.46 -7.10
N SER A 74 1.98 -4.32 -6.61
CA SER A 74 2.80 -3.13 -6.85
C SER A 74 3.07 -2.90 -8.34
N GLY A 75 3.44 -3.95 -9.07
CA GLY A 75 3.69 -3.88 -10.52
C GLY A 75 2.46 -3.40 -11.31
N LEU A 76 1.26 -3.85 -10.95
CA LEU A 76 0.01 -3.38 -11.56
C LEU A 76 -0.26 -1.90 -11.28
N VAL A 77 -0.06 -1.46 -10.03
CA VAL A 77 -0.24 -0.04 -9.65
C VAL A 77 0.80 0.84 -10.35
N ILE A 78 2.08 0.46 -10.31
CA ILE A 78 3.19 1.24 -10.91
C ILE A 78 3.01 1.35 -12.42
N SER A 79 2.74 0.24 -13.11
CA SER A 79 2.56 0.22 -14.56
C SER A 79 1.33 0.99 -15.04
N GLY A 80 0.36 1.26 -14.16
CA GLY A 80 -0.89 1.89 -14.50
C GLY A 80 -1.89 0.98 -15.21
N ARG A 81 -1.61 -0.33 -15.23
CA ARG A 81 -2.48 -1.35 -15.82
C ARG A 81 -3.24 -2.07 -14.72
N LEU A 82 -4.56 -2.15 -14.85
CA LEU A 82 -5.41 -2.77 -13.82
C LEU A 82 -5.13 -2.23 -12.40
N VAL A 83 -4.97 -0.91 -12.27
CA VAL A 83 -4.62 -0.24 -11.00
C VAL A 83 -5.61 -0.61 -9.90
N TRP A 84 -6.91 -0.71 -10.23
CA TRP A 84 -7.95 -1.10 -9.29
C TRP A 84 -7.72 -2.50 -8.70
N LEU A 85 -7.22 -3.45 -9.53
CA LEU A 85 -6.95 -4.82 -9.08
C LEU A 85 -5.71 -4.86 -8.19
N GLY A 86 -4.61 -4.22 -8.62
CA GLY A 86 -3.38 -4.13 -7.82
C GLY A 86 -3.61 -3.42 -6.48
N ALA A 87 -4.24 -2.25 -6.52
CA ALA A 87 -4.56 -1.49 -5.32
C ALA A 87 -5.56 -2.20 -4.40
N GLY A 88 -6.55 -2.89 -4.98
CA GLY A 88 -7.49 -3.70 -4.23
C GLY A 88 -6.82 -4.88 -3.52
N ALA A 89 -5.97 -5.64 -4.22
CA ALA A 89 -5.22 -6.76 -3.64
C ALA A 89 -4.30 -6.28 -2.51
N LEU A 90 -3.52 -5.20 -2.73
CA LEU A 90 -2.65 -4.63 -1.72
C LEU A 90 -3.44 -4.07 -0.53
N GLY A 91 -4.58 -3.42 -0.77
CA GLY A 91 -5.44 -2.87 0.29
C GLY A 91 -6.05 -3.95 1.17
N VAL A 92 -6.57 -5.03 0.59
CA VAL A 92 -7.10 -6.19 1.34
C VAL A 92 -5.98 -6.87 2.13
N PHE A 93 -4.83 -7.12 1.48
CA PHE A 93 -3.65 -7.66 2.14
C PHE A 93 -3.21 -6.82 3.34
N THR A 94 -3.10 -5.49 3.16
CA THR A 94 -2.73 -4.57 4.24
C THR A 94 -3.74 -4.61 5.38
N GLY A 95 -5.03 -4.64 5.10
CA GLY A 95 -6.07 -4.73 6.12
C GLY A 95 -5.95 -6.01 6.97
N LEU A 96 -5.78 -7.16 6.31
CA LEU A 96 -5.60 -8.45 6.99
C LEU A 96 -4.31 -8.48 7.81
N ALA A 97 -3.18 -8.06 7.21
CA ALA A 97 -1.89 -7.99 7.90
C ALA A 97 -1.91 -7.05 9.10
N THR A 98 -2.61 -5.92 9.00
CA THR A 98 -2.75 -4.94 10.09
C THR A 98 -3.48 -5.53 11.29
N LEU A 99 -4.59 -6.22 11.05
CA LEU A 99 -5.36 -6.87 12.12
C LEU A 99 -4.55 -7.98 12.80
N LEU A 100 -3.71 -8.66 12.06
CA LEU A 100 -2.89 -9.75 12.57
C LEU A 100 -1.64 -9.26 13.33
N ALA A 101 -0.94 -8.26 12.78
CA ALA A 101 0.35 -7.82 13.29
C ALA A 101 0.27 -6.67 14.30
N HIS A 102 -0.82 -5.89 14.29
CA HIS A 102 -0.95 -4.67 15.12
C HIS A 102 -2.21 -4.65 15.99
N PRO A 103 -2.45 -5.68 16.84
CA PRO A 103 -3.60 -5.72 17.74
C PRO A 103 -3.36 -4.81 18.96
N PHE A 104 -3.31 -3.48 18.74
CA PHE A 104 -2.97 -2.50 19.77
C PHE A 104 -3.93 -2.50 20.99
N TRP A 105 -5.14 -3.05 20.82
CA TRP A 105 -6.12 -3.20 21.91
C TRP A 105 -5.71 -4.24 22.96
N ASP A 106 -4.83 -5.18 22.60
CA ASP A 106 -4.31 -6.23 23.49
C ASP A 106 -2.97 -5.85 24.13
N LEU A 107 -2.44 -4.67 23.81
CA LEU A 107 -1.14 -4.19 24.24
C LEU A 107 -1.23 -3.06 25.25
N ALA A 108 -0.14 -2.76 25.96
CA ALA A 108 -0.02 -1.67 26.91
C ALA A 108 1.31 -0.91 26.72
N GLY A 109 1.41 0.30 27.29
CA GLY A 109 2.62 1.13 27.27
C GLY A 109 3.09 1.47 25.85
N ASP A 110 4.40 1.49 25.64
CA ASP A 110 5.02 1.90 24.36
C ASP A 110 4.65 0.95 23.23
N ALA A 111 4.57 -0.35 23.50
CA ALA A 111 4.17 -1.34 22.49
C ALA A 111 2.74 -1.08 21.93
N ARG A 112 1.82 -0.63 22.79
CA ARG A 112 0.48 -0.21 22.35
C ARG A 112 0.55 1.02 21.46
N PHE A 113 1.36 2.01 21.83
CA PHE A 113 1.50 3.24 21.05
C PHE A 113 2.08 2.97 19.66
N GLU A 114 3.13 2.15 19.58
CA GLU A 114 3.74 1.76 18.29
C GLU A 114 2.77 0.99 17.40
N ALA A 115 2.09 -0.02 17.95
CA ALA A 115 1.11 -0.80 17.20
C ALA A 115 -0.08 0.04 16.74
N MET A 116 -0.53 0.99 17.57
CA MET A 116 -1.60 1.92 17.22
C MET A 116 -1.18 2.85 16.07
N ASN A 117 0.03 3.42 16.11
CA ASN A 117 0.55 4.24 15.02
C ASN A 117 0.61 3.45 13.72
N SER A 118 1.21 2.27 13.73
CA SER A 118 1.30 1.40 12.55
C SER A 118 -0.09 1.04 12.00
N PHE A 119 -1.06 0.78 12.88
CA PHE A 119 -2.45 0.52 12.48
C PHE A 119 -3.05 1.68 11.69
N PHE A 120 -2.93 2.91 12.19
CA PHE A 120 -3.48 4.08 11.51
C PHE A 120 -2.67 4.50 10.27
N GLU A 121 -1.36 4.29 10.25
CA GLU A 121 -0.52 4.44 9.05
C GLU A 121 -0.99 3.49 7.93
N HIS A 122 -1.30 2.24 8.26
CA HIS A 122 -1.85 1.28 7.31
C HIS A 122 -3.25 1.68 6.80
N LEU A 123 -4.11 2.25 7.66
CA LEU A 123 -5.39 2.82 7.20
C LEU A 123 -5.17 3.95 6.21
N GLY A 124 -4.20 4.83 6.45
CA GLY A 124 -3.80 5.89 5.52
C GLY A 124 -3.30 5.31 4.18
N LEU A 125 -2.50 4.24 4.23
CA LEU A 125 -2.00 3.53 3.06
C LEU A 125 -3.15 2.91 2.23
N ILE A 126 -4.11 2.26 2.88
CA ILE A 126 -5.31 1.72 2.24
C ILE A 126 -6.11 2.83 1.56
N ALA A 127 -6.31 3.97 2.23
CA ALA A 127 -7.00 5.12 1.65
C ALA A 127 -6.25 5.66 0.41
N GLY A 128 -4.92 5.75 0.46
CA GLY A 128 -4.08 6.10 -0.68
C GLY A 128 -4.24 5.14 -1.86
N LEU A 129 -4.29 3.84 -1.60
CA LEU A 129 -4.53 2.81 -2.63
C LEU A 129 -5.92 2.95 -3.26
N VAL A 130 -6.96 3.24 -2.48
CA VAL A 130 -8.32 3.50 -3.00
C VAL A 130 -8.32 4.75 -3.89
N MET A 131 -7.66 5.83 -3.48
CA MET A 131 -7.52 7.03 -4.31
C MET A 131 -6.77 6.74 -5.62
N ALA A 132 -5.68 5.97 -5.57
CA ALA A 132 -4.92 5.57 -6.75
C ALA A 132 -5.77 4.75 -7.74
N ALA A 133 -6.60 3.83 -7.24
CA ALA A 133 -7.54 3.06 -8.06
C ALA A 133 -8.54 3.97 -8.77
N ARG A 134 -9.17 4.90 -8.04
CA ARG A 134 -10.15 5.85 -8.60
C ARG A 134 -9.57 6.77 -9.66
N LEU A 135 -8.35 7.28 -9.43
CA LEU A 135 -7.68 8.16 -10.38
C LEU A 135 -7.17 7.37 -11.62
N GLY A 136 -6.77 6.12 -11.44
CA GLY A 136 -6.36 5.24 -12.53
C GLY A 136 -7.49 4.95 -13.53
N GLU A 137 -8.72 4.78 -13.05
CA GLU A 137 -9.90 4.58 -13.90
C GLU A 137 -10.24 5.83 -14.72
N ARG A 138 -10.23 7.02 -14.11
CA ARG A 138 -10.57 8.28 -14.79
C ARG A 138 -9.64 8.63 -15.96
N ARG A 139 -8.38 8.21 -15.90
CA ARG A 139 -7.41 8.41 -16.99
C ARG A 139 -7.59 7.45 -18.15
N ARG A 140 -8.27 6.33 -17.95
CA ARG A 140 -8.52 5.31 -18.98
C ARG A 140 -9.73 5.63 -19.85
N THR A 141 -10.63 6.48 -19.34
CA THR A 141 -11.89 6.88 -20.01
C THR A 141 -11.78 8.22 -20.74
N ARG A 142 -10.61 8.85 -20.76
CA ARG A 142 -10.26 10.04 -21.52
C ARG A 142 -9.24 9.71 -22.62
#